data_a1653758f0925cb330982617b5f21b86
#
_entry.id   a1653758f0925cb330982617b5f21b86
#
_cell.length_a   1.000
_cell.length_b   1.000
_cell.length_c   1.000
_cell.angle_alpha   90.00
_cell.angle_beta   90.00
_cell.angle_gamma   90.00
#
_symmetry.space_group_name_H-M   'P 1'
#
loop_
_entity.id
_entity.type
_entity.pdbx_description
1 polymer ?
#
loop_
_entity_poly.entity_id
_entity_poly.type
_entity_poly.pdbx_seq_one_letter_code
_entity_poly.pdbx_strand_id
1 'polypeptide(L)'
;MKLSKRQKLCDVIRQIKSIIGALNLLPKRPTLALPSPAPRKLSHTRTVVYSGFEREDGLWDIEAALTDVKTYNFVIPSQGPLEAGQPIHGLNIRLTVDDQFKIHEVITDMAHIPHPECDRAPLNMHKLVGCTLGSGWRKTIEAHLGGVAGCTHLREMLFNMATAAYQTIPSARHFRAQQAGLPEPVPTTPPPHVGKCMSWAFDGPVVERYYPMFYKKPGVT
;
A
#
# COMPACT_ATOMS: atom_id res chain seq x y z
N MET A 1 -32.50 -3.41 -32.69
CA MET A 1 -32.40 -1.93 -32.65
C MET A 1 -31.23 -1.55 -31.74
N LYS A 2 -30.10 -1.07 -32.29
CA LYS A 2 -28.91 -0.76 -31.50
C LYS A 2 -29.10 0.62 -30.81
N LEU A 3 -29.01 0.64 -29.51
CA LEU A 3 -29.06 1.90 -28.71
C LEU A 3 -27.97 2.90 -29.18
N SER A 4 -28.33 4.18 -29.30
CA SER A 4 -27.38 5.23 -29.68
C SER A 4 -26.32 5.43 -28.61
N LYS A 5 -25.13 5.98 -28.99
CA LYS A 5 -24.04 6.30 -28.04
C LYS A 5 -24.54 7.22 -26.91
N ARG A 6 -25.48 8.11 -27.19
CA ARG A 6 -26.07 9.04 -26.21
C ARG A 6 -26.95 8.30 -25.19
N GLN A 7 -27.69 7.28 -25.62
CA GLN A 7 -28.53 6.45 -24.77
C GLN A 7 -27.70 5.60 -23.80
N LYS A 8 -26.62 4.99 -24.31
CA LYS A 8 -25.66 4.23 -23.46
C LYS A 8 -25.01 5.11 -22.39
N LEU A 9 -24.63 6.34 -22.72
CA LEU A 9 -24.04 7.28 -21.76
C LEU A 9 -25.04 7.69 -20.67
N CYS A 10 -26.32 7.94 -21.04
CA CYS A 10 -27.37 8.25 -20.08
C CYS A 10 -27.64 7.08 -19.11
N ASP A 11 -27.59 5.85 -19.59
CA ASP A 11 -27.82 4.66 -18.76
C ASP A 11 -26.65 4.44 -17.78
N VAL A 12 -25.40 4.66 -18.21
CA VAL A 12 -24.21 4.64 -17.34
C VAL A 12 -24.30 5.72 -16.26
N ILE A 13 -24.67 6.94 -16.62
CA ILE A 13 -24.84 8.05 -15.64
C ILE A 13 -25.96 7.72 -14.63
N ARG A 14 -27.06 7.10 -15.10
CA ARG A 14 -28.17 6.69 -14.24
C ARG A 14 -27.73 5.59 -13.26
N GLN A 15 -26.94 4.63 -13.74
CA GLN A 15 -26.40 3.54 -12.93
C GLN A 15 -25.39 4.04 -11.89
N ILE A 16 -24.51 4.99 -12.26
CA ILE A 16 -23.59 5.67 -11.31
C ILE A 16 -24.36 6.46 -10.25
N LYS A 17 -25.41 7.19 -10.62
CA LYS A 17 -26.27 7.92 -9.67
C LYS A 17 -27.00 6.96 -8.72
N SER A 18 -27.45 5.80 -9.19
CA SER A 18 -28.08 4.75 -8.37
C SER A 18 -27.08 4.16 -7.37
N ILE A 19 -25.85 3.89 -7.79
CA ILE A 19 -24.77 3.39 -6.92
C ILE A 19 -24.38 4.44 -5.87
N ILE A 20 -24.25 5.71 -6.25
CA ILE A 20 -23.97 6.82 -5.33
C ILE A 20 -25.13 7.01 -4.34
N GLY A 21 -26.38 6.88 -4.80
CA GLY A 21 -27.57 6.92 -3.93
C GLY A 21 -27.60 5.76 -2.91
N ALA A 22 -27.24 4.55 -3.34
CA ALA A 22 -27.17 3.38 -2.47
C ALA A 22 -26.03 3.48 -1.43
N LEU A 23 -24.90 4.08 -1.80
CA LEU A 23 -23.77 4.35 -0.88
C LEU A 23 -24.15 5.35 0.23
N ASN A 24 -25.08 6.27 -0.03
CA ASN A 24 -25.58 7.21 0.98
C ASN A 24 -26.60 6.58 1.94
N LEU A 25 -27.11 5.38 1.64
CA LEU A 25 -28.03 4.63 2.51
C LEU A 25 -27.32 3.66 3.45
N LEU A 26 -25.99 3.45 3.27
CA LEU A 26 -25.22 2.72 4.27
C LEU A 26 -25.17 3.56 5.56
N PRO A 27 -25.47 2.98 6.73
CA PRO A 27 -25.35 3.70 7.98
C PRO A 27 -23.92 4.20 8.07
N LYS A 28 -23.75 5.54 8.05
CA LYS A 28 -22.44 6.17 8.30
C LYS A 28 -22.00 5.66 9.66
N ARG A 29 -21.01 4.78 9.71
CA ARG A 29 -20.36 4.47 10.98
C ARG A 29 -19.99 5.82 11.60
N PRO A 30 -20.35 6.08 12.85
CA PRO A 30 -19.88 7.27 13.53
C PRO A 30 -18.35 7.25 13.32
N THR A 31 -17.81 8.33 12.78
CA THR A 31 -16.36 8.51 12.76
C THR A 31 -15.96 8.50 14.23
N LEU A 32 -15.39 7.39 14.69
CA LEU A 32 -14.76 7.32 16.00
C LEU A 32 -13.54 8.23 15.93
N ALA A 33 -13.80 9.53 16.10
CA ALA A 33 -12.73 10.47 16.36
C ALA A 33 -12.03 10.00 17.64
N LEU A 34 -10.72 10.08 17.66
CA LEU A 34 -9.97 9.82 18.89
C LEU A 34 -10.57 10.69 20.01
N PRO A 35 -10.65 10.20 21.25
CA PRO A 35 -11.05 11.02 22.39
C PRO A 35 -10.22 12.31 22.43
N SER A 36 -10.81 13.40 22.98
CA SER A 36 -10.08 14.66 23.13
C SER A 36 -8.79 14.42 23.93
N PRO A 37 -7.62 14.78 23.38
CA PRO A 37 -6.38 14.56 24.08
C PRO A 37 -6.19 15.52 25.26
N ALA A 38 -5.29 15.17 26.18
CA ALA A 38 -4.76 16.14 27.12
C ALA A 38 -4.09 17.32 26.38
N PRO A 39 -3.99 18.52 27.02
CA PRO A 39 -3.26 19.64 26.44
C PRO A 39 -1.88 19.22 25.94
N ARG A 40 -1.59 19.50 24.67
CA ARG A 40 -0.35 19.04 24.03
C ARG A 40 0.10 19.98 22.92
N LYS A 41 1.39 19.94 22.63
CA LYS A 41 2.02 20.70 21.53
C LYS A 41 2.57 19.71 20.51
N LEU A 42 2.30 19.97 19.22
CA LEU A 42 2.93 19.20 18.14
C LEU A 42 4.45 19.40 18.20
N SER A 43 5.22 18.34 18.12
CA SER A 43 6.68 18.35 18.16
C SER A 43 7.32 17.82 16.90
N HIS A 44 6.73 16.79 16.29
CA HIS A 44 7.26 16.11 15.12
C HIS A 44 6.13 15.53 14.29
N THR A 45 6.32 15.54 12.96
CA THR A 45 5.43 14.84 12.02
C THR A 45 6.26 13.95 11.11
N ARG A 46 5.92 12.65 11.07
CA ARG A 46 6.35 11.74 10.02
C ARG A 46 5.18 11.53 9.08
N THR A 47 5.40 11.80 7.81
CA THR A 47 4.44 11.50 6.74
C THR A 47 5.01 10.38 5.90
N VAL A 48 4.21 9.33 5.68
CA VAL A 48 4.54 8.26 4.73
C VAL A 48 3.36 8.08 3.78
N VAL A 49 3.64 8.21 2.49
CA VAL A 49 2.65 8.04 1.43
C VAL A 49 3.04 6.84 0.59
N TYR A 50 2.08 5.98 0.30
CA TYR A 50 2.24 4.86 -0.61
C TYR A 50 1.31 5.05 -1.81
N SER A 51 1.84 4.88 -3.02
CA SER A 51 1.10 5.01 -4.27
C SER A 51 1.38 3.82 -5.17
N GLY A 52 0.35 3.34 -5.88
CA GLY A 52 0.50 2.28 -6.86
C GLY A 52 0.11 2.78 -8.25
N PHE A 53 0.92 2.48 -9.23
CA PHE A 53 0.75 2.89 -10.62
C PHE A 53 0.75 1.68 -11.54
N GLU A 54 -0.19 1.68 -12.49
CA GLU A 54 -0.20 0.75 -13.61
C GLU A 54 0.62 1.35 -14.75
N ARG A 55 1.54 0.56 -15.31
CA ARG A 55 2.41 0.96 -16.40
C ARG A 55 1.87 0.45 -17.75
N GLU A 56 2.21 1.14 -18.82
CA GLU A 56 1.81 0.75 -20.18
C GLU A 56 2.50 -0.53 -20.66
N ASP A 57 3.66 -0.89 -20.07
CA ASP A 57 4.41 -2.12 -20.36
C ASP A 57 3.91 -3.36 -19.59
N GLY A 58 2.80 -3.21 -18.84
CA GLY A 58 2.18 -4.30 -18.10
C GLY A 58 2.78 -4.57 -16.72
N LEU A 59 3.76 -3.78 -16.29
CA LEU A 59 4.31 -3.79 -14.94
C LEU A 59 3.57 -2.81 -14.03
N TRP A 60 3.96 -2.79 -12.77
CA TRP A 60 3.40 -1.92 -11.74
C TRP A 60 4.52 -1.21 -11.00
N ASP A 61 4.38 0.09 -10.79
CA ASP A 61 5.25 0.82 -9.88
C ASP A 61 4.54 1.01 -8.54
N ILE A 62 5.17 0.56 -7.48
CA ILE A 62 4.76 0.82 -6.11
C ILE A 62 5.76 1.80 -5.52
N GLU A 63 5.27 2.98 -5.17
CA GLU A 63 6.09 4.05 -4.64
C GLU A 63 5.81 4.29 -3.16
N ALA A 64 6.85 4.67 -2.44
CA ALA A 64 6.76 5.15 -1.06
C ALA A 64 7.57 6.42 -0.90
N ALA A 65 6.99 7.43 -0.26
CA ALA A 65 7.65 8.68 0.09
C ALA A 65 7.54 8.91 1.60
N LEU A 66 8.67 9.21 2.25
CA LEU A 66 8.73 9.51 3.68
C LEU A 66 9.33 10.89 3.89
N THR A 67 8.69 11.67 4.76
CA THR A 67 9.22 12.97 5.22
C THR A 67 9.08 13.07 6.73
N ASP A 68 10.17 13.50 7.39
CA ASP A 68 10.19 13.83 8.82
C ASP A 68 10.47 15.31 9.02
N VAL A 69 9.61 16.00 9.77
CA VAL A 69 9.78 17.43 10.11
C VAL A 69 9.55 17.68 11.60
N LYS A 70 10.27 18.66 12.16
CA LYS A 70 10.06 19.16 13.53
C LYS A 70 9.39 20.53 13.49
N THR A 71 8.70 20.88 14.55
CA THR A 71 8.06 22.20 14.70
C THR A 71 8.92 23.24 15.38
N TYR A 72 10.18 22.92 15.60
CA TYR A 72 11.18 23.78 16.25
C TYR A 72 12.53 23.65 15.56
N ASN A 73 13.36 24.70 15.68
CA ASN A 73 14.73 24.69 15.18
C ASN A 73 15.57 23.75 16.03
N PHE A 74 16.47 23.02 15.39
CA PHE A 74 17.43 22.15 16.08
C PHE A 74 18.71 22.04 15.26
N VAL A 75 19.76 21.47 15.88
CA VAL A 75 21.06 21.33 15.25
C VAL A 75 21.31 19.86 14.93
N ILE A 76 21.66 19.57 13.68
CA ILE A 76 22.22 18.29 13.27
C ILE A 76 23.75 18.45 13.31
N PRO A 77 24.48 17.69 14.16
CA PRO A 77 25.90 17.90 14.33
C PRO A 77 26.73 17.87 13.05
N SER A 78 26.30 17.06 12.07
CA SER A 78 26.99 16.90 10.78
C SER A 78 26.57 17.92 9.71
N GLN A 79 25.49 18.72 9.93
CA GLN A 79 24.94 19.65 8.93
C GLN A 79 24.75 21.07 9.44
N GLY A 80 24.73 21.25 10.77
CA GLY A 80 24.44 22.53 11.38
C GLY A 80 22.97 22.77 11.70
N PRO A 81 22.53 24.04 11.79
CA PRO A 81 21.17 24.40 12.14
C PRO A 81 20.16 23.96 11.06
N LEU A 82 19.06 23.41 11.51
CA LEU A 82 17.89 23.11 10.68
C LEU A 82 16.68 23.87 11.24
N GLU A 83 15.99 24.59 10.39
CA GLU A 83 14.82 25.37 10.80
C GLU A 83 13.58 24.51 10.97
N ALA A 84 12.62 25.00 11.77
CA ALA A 84 11.31 24.38 11.93
C ALA A 84 10.64 24.19 10.58
N GLY A 85 10.09 22.98 10.35
CA GLY A 85 9.42 22.62 9.09
C GLY A 85 10.35 22.13 7.98
N GLN A 86 11.66 22.28 8.11
CA GLN A 86 12.59 21.67 7.15
C GLN A 86 12.69 20.15 7.37
N PRO A 87 12.80 19.35 6.28
CA PRO A 87 12.87 17.90 6.40
C PRO A 87 14.20 17.41 6.93
N ILE A 88 14.16 16.57 7.96
CA ILE A 88 15.31 15.81 8.48
C ILE A 88 15.58 14.62 7.59
N HIS A 89 14.50 13.94 7.20
CA HIS A 89 14.48 12.85 6.24
C HIS A 89 13.52 13.19 5.10
N GLY A 90 13.96 12.94 3.89
CA GLY A 90 13.16 12.96 2.68
C GLY A 90 13.63 11.81 1.81
N LEU A 91 12.88 10.70 1.86
CA LEU A 91 13.27 9.42 1.27
C LEU A 91 12.19 8.92 0.34
N ASN A 92 12.59 8.38 -0.79
CA ASN A 92 11.68 7.79 -1.78
C ASN A 92 12.15 6.40 -2.17
N ILE A 93 11.21 5.49 -2.38
CA ILE A 93 11.44 4.15 -2.94
C ILE A 93 10.43 3.92 -4.05
N ARG A 94 10.87 3.37 -5.18
CA ARG A 94 10.04 2.75 -6.20
C ARG A 94 10.43 1.30 -6.35
N LEU A 95 9.45 0.41 -6.27
CA LEU A 95 9.56 -1.00 -6.65
C LEU A 95 8.76 -1.21 -7.92
N THR A 96 9.43 -1.63 -9.00
CA THR A 96 8.74 -2.09 -10.20
C THR A 96 8.51 -3.59 -10.08
N VAL A 97 7.24 -4.02 -10.17
CA VAL A 97 6.84 -5.41 -9.96
C VAL A 97 5.92 -5.91 -11.07
N ASP A 98 5.84 -7.23 -11.25
CA ASP A 98 4.87 -7.86 -12.13
C ASP A 98 3.57 -8.27 -11.41
N ASP A 99 2.67 -8.88 -12.15
CA ASP A 99 1.39 -9.42 -11.68
C ASP A 99 1.54 -10.51 -10.60
N GLN A 100 2.69 -11.15 -10.49
CA GLN A 100 3.05 -12.12 -9.48
C GLN A 100 3.79 -11.50 -8.29
N PHE A 101 3.85 -10.17 -8.24
CA PHE A 101 4.51 -9.39 -7.19
C PHE A 101 6.03 -9.58 -7.14
N LYS A 102 6.65 -10.12 -8.20
CA LYS A 102 8.09 -10.24 -8.31
C LYS A 102 8.71 -8.89 -8.64
N ILE A 103 9.76 -8.52 -7.93
CA ILE A 103 10.47 -7.24 -8.09
C ILE A 103 11.42 -7.35 -9.28
N HIS A 104 11.29 -6.44 -10.25
CA HIS A 104 12.14 -6.31 -11.41
C HIS A 104 13.16 -5.17 -11.26
N GLU A 105 12.77 -4.11 -10.54
CA GLU A 105 13.63 -2.95 -10.32
C GLU A 105 13.38 -2.35 -8.95
N VAL A 106 14.43 -1.75 -8.37
CA VAL A 106 14.37 -0.97 -7.14
C VAL A 106 15.11 0.33 -7.35
N ILE A 107 14.41 1.45 -7.23
CA ILE A 107 14.98 2.79 -7.25
C ILE A 107 14.79 3.42 -5.88
N THR A 108 15.83 4.09 -5.39
CA THR A 108 15.82 4.77 -4.09
C THR A 108 16.44 6.15 -4.26
N ASP A 109 15.75 7.15 -3.76
CA ASP A 109 16.23 8.53 -3.65
C ASP A 109 16.20 8.97 -2.19
N MET A 110 17.25 9.69 -1.74
CA MET A 110 17.40 10.16 -0.37
C MET A 110 17.78 11.64 -0.39
N ALA A 111 16.82 12.50 -0.69
CA ALA A 111 17.00 13.94 -0.87
C ALA A 111 17.42 14.66 0.45
N HIS A 112 16.94 14.16 1.60
CA HIS A 112 17.28 14.72 2.91
C HIS A 112 17.68 13.58 3.85
N ILE A 113 18.91 13.68 4.37
CA ILE A 113 19.51 12.70 5.29
C ILE A 113 20.23 13.44 6.42
N PRO A 114 20.16 12.96 7.69
CA PRO A 114 20.80 13.65 8.81
C PRO A 114 22.31 13.45 8.88
N HIS A 115 22.85 12.41 8.23
CA HIS A 115 24.27 12.08 8.26
C HIS A 115 24.77 11.74 6.86
N PRO A 116 25.98 12.18 6.46
CA PRO A 116 26.55 11.84 5.14
C PRO A 116 26.62 10.33 4.89
N GLU A 117 26.87 9.53 5.93
CA GLU A 117 26.97 8.08 5.85
C GLU A 117 25.67 7.40 5.41
N CYS A 118 24.52 8.09 5.53
CA CYS A 118 23.24 7.59 5.08
C CYS A 118 23.19 7.37 3.56
N ASP A 119 24.04 8.04 2.76
CA ASP A 119 24.20 7.84 1.32
C ASP A 119 24.51 6.38 0.93
N ARG A 120 25.01 5.61 1.89
CA ARG A 120 25.33 4.19 1.67
C ARG A 120 24.12 3.28 1.78
N ALA A 121 23.02 3.76 2.36
CA ALA A 121 21.83 2.93 2.62
C ALA A 121 21.18 2.32 1.34
N PRO A 122 21.16 3.02 0.19
CA PRO A 122 20.63 2.45 -1.07
C PRO A 122 21.47 1.31 -1.64
N LEU A 123 22.76 1.20 -1.28
CA LEU A 123 23.70 0.26 -1.93
C LEU A 123 23.24 -1.21 -1.90
N ASN A 124 22.51 -1.61 -0.88
CA ASN A 124 22.02 -2.97 -0.74
C ASN A 124 20.61 -3.19 -1.30
N MET A 125 19.91 -2.14 -1.73
CA MET A 125 18.53 -2.23 -2.19
C MET A 125 18.37 -3.11 -3.44
N HIS A 126 19.40 -3.17 -4.31
CA HIS A 126 19.41 -4.04 -5.49
C HIS A 126 19.23 -5.53 -5.16
N LYS A 127 19.58 -5.97 -3.94
CA LYS A 127 19.41 -7.36 -3.48
C LYS A 127 17.94 -7.79 -3.40
N LEU A 128 17.01 -6.85 -3.44
CA LEU A 128 15.59 -7.13 -3.47
C LEU A 128 15.07 -7.47 -4.88
N VAL A 129 15.86 -7.21 -5.93
CA VAL A 129 15.48 -7.60 -7.31
C VAL A 129 15.39 -9.12 -7.38
N GLY A 130 14.32 -9.61 -7.99
CA GLY A 130 13.98 -11.04 -8.07
C GLY A 130 13.24 -11.60 -6.85
N CYS A 131 13.18 -10.87 -5.73
CA CYS A 131 12.35 -11.22 -4.58
C CYS A 131 10.87 -10.95 -4.87
N THR A 132 9.98 -11.52 -4.05
CA THR A 132 8.53 -11.37 -4.21
C THR A 132 7.90 -10.69 -2.99
N LEU A 133 7.03 -9.71 -3.24
CA LEU A 133 6.22 -9.07 -2.20
C LEU A 133 5.12 -10.04 -1.76
N GLY A 134 5.29 -10.68 -0.60
CA GLY A 134 4.30 -11.67 -0.16
C GLY A 134 4.69 -12.37 1.15
N SER A 135 4.34 -13.64 1.23
CA SER A 135 4.69 -14.45 2.40
C SER A 135 6.21 -14.49 2.57
N GLY A 136 6.68 -14.16 3.79
CA GLY A 136 8.12 -14.08 4.07
C GLY A 136 8.79 -12.74 3.73
N TRP A 137 8.07 -11.75 3.18
CA TRP A 137 8.64 -10.46 2.77
C TRP A 137 9.46 -9.78 3.89
N ARG A 138 8.95 -9.77 5.14
CA ARG A 138 9.71 -9.23 6.28
C ARG A 138 11.04 -9.95 6.51
N LYS A 139 11.06 -11.27 6.38
CA LYS A 139 12.30 -12.07 6.52
C LYS A 139 13.29 -11.76 5.39
N THR A 140 12.79 -11.58 4.17
CA THR A 140 13.61 -11.18 3.02
C THR A 140 14.25 -9.81 3.25
N ILE A 141 13.50 -8.82 3.71
CA ILE A 141 14.03 -7.49 4.04
C ILE A 141 15.10 -7.59 5.12
N GLU A 142 14.82 -8.31 6.21
CA GLU A 142 15.78 -8.45 7.32
C GLU A 142 17.05 -9.20 6.89
N ALA A 143 16.93 -10.19 6.01
CA ALA A 143 18.10 -10.94 5.50
C ALA A 143 19.03 -10.07 4.65
N HIS A 144 18.49 -9.13 3.86
CA HIS A 144 19.28 -8.31 2.93
C HIS A 144 19.65 -6.94 3.48
N LEU A 145 18.81 -6.37 4.32
CA LEU A 145 18.89 -4.98 4.76
C LEU A 145 18.85 -4.83 6.29
N GLY A 146 18.89 -5.94 7.04
CA GLY A 146 18.78 -5.96 8.49
C GLY A 146 20.00 -5.35 9.18
N GLY A 147 19.82 -4.85 10.40
CA GLY A 147 20.88 -4.24 11.20
C GLY A 147 21.60 -3.11 10.47
N VAL A 148 22.91 -3.16 10.46
CA VAL A 148 23.81 -2.15 9.84
C VAL A 148 23.94 -2.30 8.31
N ALA A 149 23.31 -3.32 7.72
CA ALA A 149 23.31 -3.53 6.27
C ALA A 149 22.33 -2.61 5.51
N GLY A 150 21.45 -1.90 6.22
CA GLY A 150 20.47 -1.01 5.62
C GLY A 150 19.99 0.09 6.55
N CYS A 151 19.10 0.95 6.03
CA CYS A 151 18.49 2.04 6.76
C CYS A 151 17.16 1.59 7.41
N THR A 152 16.94 1.95 8.67
CA THR A 152 15.69 1.67 9.39
C THR A 152 14.47 2.25 8.66
N HIS A 153 14.57 3.49 8.17
CA HIS A 153 13.48 4.17 7.48
C HIS A 153 13.12 3.49 6.16
N LEU A 154 14.11 3.10 5.34
CA LEU A 154 13.86 2.36 4.11
C LEU A 154 13.22 0.99 4.40
N ARG A 155 13.65 0.28 5.45
CA ARG A 155 13.04 -0.99 5.86
C ARG A 155 11.59 -0.83 6.28
N GLU A 156 11.28 0.18 7.09
CA GLU A 156 9.90 0.48 7.51
C GLU A 156 8.98 0.76 6.32
N MET A 157 9.45 1.53 5.34
CA MET A 157 8.72 1.78 4.10
C MET A 157 8.50 0.49 3.33
N LEU A 158 9.54 -0.31 3.11
CA LEU A 158 9.47 -1.58 2.39
C LEU A 158 8.47 -2.56 3.00
N PHE A 159 8.37 -2.64 4.33
CA PHE A 159 7.39 -3.53 4.98
C PHE A 159 5.96 -3.26 4.54
N ASN A 160 5.60 -2.00 4.39
CA ASN A 160 4.24 -1.58 4.05
C ASN A 160 4.01 -1.51 2.53
N MET A 161 5.05 -1.42 1.70
CA MET A 161 4.93 -1.45 0.24
C MET A 161 4.28 -2.74 -0.27
N ALA A 162 4.49 -3.88 0.41
CA ALA A 162 3.79 -5.11 0.07
C ALA A 162 2.26 -4.96 0.23
N THR A 163 1.80 -4.32 1.32
CA THR A 163 0.38 -4.07 1.51
C THR A 163 -0.17 -3.11 0.46
N ALA A 164 0.58 -2.07 0.09
CA ALA A 164 0.21 -1.16 -0.99
C ALA A 164 0.09 -1.89 -2.33
N ALA A 165 1.04 -2.77 -2.67
CA ALA A 165 0.98 -3.59 -3.87
C ALA A 165 -0.28 -4.49 -3.90
N TYR A 166 -0.61 -5.13 -2.76
CA TYR A 166 -1.82 -5.95 -2.64
C TYR A 166 -3.12 -5.15 -2.75
N GLN A 167 -3.13 -3.89 -2.36
CA GLN A 167 -4.29 -3.01 -2.57
C GLN A 167 -4.39 -2.51 -4.02
N THR A 168 -3.26 -2.34 -4.70
CA THR A 168 -3.20 -1.80 -6.06
C THR A 168 -3.50 -2.86 -7.11
N ILE A 169 -2.68 -3.91 -7.18
CA ILE A 169 -2.62 -4.82 -8.33
C ILE A 169 -3.90 -5.64 -8.51
N PRO A 170 -4.38 -6.41 -7.51
CA PRO A 170 -5.57 -7.22 -7.66
C PRO A 170 -6.81 -6.37 -7.97
N SER A 171 -6.94 -5.22 -7.29
CA SER A 171 -8.09 -4.33 -7.47
C SER A 171 -8.15 -3.73 -8.87
N ALA A 172 -7.01 -3.25 -9.40
CA ALA A 172 -6.94 -2.70 -10.74
C ALA A 172 -7.18 -3.77 -11.83
N ARG A 173 -6.63 -4.98 -11.64
CA ARG A 173 -6.88 -6.12 -12.54
C ARG A 173 -8.34 -6.52 -12.56
N HIS A 174 -8.97 -6.61 -11.39
CA HIS A 174 -10.40 -6.90 -11.28
C HIS A 174 -11.24 -5.83 -11.99
N PHE A 175 -10.95 -4.56 -11.75
CA PHE A 175 -11.62 -3.44 -12.42
C PHE A 175 -11.49 -3.51 -13.94
N ARG A 176 -10.30 -3.79 -14.47
CA ARG A 176 -10.09 -3.96 -15.93
C ARG A 176 -10.90 -5.14 -16.50
N ALA A 177 -10.90 -6.28 -15.81
CA ALA A 177 -11.67 -7.45 -16.23
C ALA A 177 -13.17 -7.14 -16.32
N GLN A 178 -13.70 -6.43 -15.32
CA GLN A 178 -15.10 -5.97 -15.34
C GLN A 178 -15.39 -5.03 -16.51
N GLN A 179 -14.48 -4.05 -16.78
CA GLN A 179 -14.65 -3.14 -17.92
C GLN A 179 -14.62 -3.87 -19.26
N ALA A 180 -13.85 -4.93 -19.38
CA ALA A 180 -13.77 -5.78 -20.56
C ALA A 180 -14.94 -6.78 -20.66
N GLY A 181 -15.84 -6.82 -19.69
CA GLY A 181 -16.96 -7.79 -19.66
C GLY A 181 -16.51 -9.24 -19.46
N LEU A 182 -15.29 -9.45 -18.92
CA LEU A 182 -14.79 -10.78 -18.63
C LEU A 182 -15.45 -11.34 -17.37
N PRO A 183 -15.77 -12.64 -17.35
CA PRO A 183 -16.31 -13.28 -16.16
C PRO A 183 -15.28 -13.26 -15.04
N GLU A 184 -15.75 -13.08 -13.81
CA GLU A 184 -14.89 -13.16 -12.64
C GLU A 184 -14.38 -14.61 -12.47
N PRO A 185 -13.06 -14.84 -12.40
CA PRO A 185 -12.55 -16.19 -12.23
C PRO A 185 -12.91 -16.71 -10.83
N VAL A 186 -13.55 -17.88 -10.79
CA VAL A 186 -13.79 -18.56 -9.51
C VAL A 186 -12.46 -19.11 -9.00
N PRO A 187 -11.99 -18.67 -7.84
CA PRO A 187 -10.69 -19.12 -7.32
C PRO A 187 -10.76 -20.59 -6.92
N THR A 188 -9.77 -21.38 -7.37
CA THR A 188 -9.62 -22.79 -7.01
C THR A 188 -8.82 -22.99 -5.71
N THR A 189 -8.12 -21.95 -5.26
CA THR A 189 -7.37 -21.92 -4.00
C THR A 189 -7.73 -20.63 -3.24
N PRO A 190 -7.62 -20.61 -1.90
CA PRO A 190 -7.90 -19.41 -1.14
C PRO A 190 -7.06 -18.24 -1.63
N PRO A 191 -7.68 -17.07 -1.93
CA PRO A 191 -6.93 -15.86 -2.26
C PRO A 191 -5.89 -15.51 -1.18
N PRO A 192 -4.78 -14.84 -1.54
CA PRO A 192 -3.64 -14.60 -0.63
C PRO A 192 -3.98 -13.87 0.67
N HIS A 193 -5.05 -13.08 0.69
CA HIS A 193 -5.50 -12.32 1.85
C HIS A 193 -6.36 -13.15 2.83
N VAL A 194 -6.94 -14.28 2.39
CA VAL A 194 -7.75 -15.15 3.26
C VAL A 194 -6.86 -15.79 4.32
N GLY A 195 -7.30 -15.74 5.57
CA GLY A 195 -6.54 -16.21 6.72
C GLY A 195 -5.38 -15.29 7.15
N LYS A 196 -5.30 -14.02 6.65
CA LYS A 196 -4.20 -13.10 6.95
C LYS A 196 -4.58 -11.95 7.90
N CYS A 197 -5.84 -11.73 8.15
CA CYS A 197 -6.31 -10.80 9.17
C CYS A 197 -7.62 -11.29 9.78
N MET A 198 -8.03 -10.65 10.86
CA MET A 198 -9.23 -11.02 11.63
C MET A 198 -10.49 -11.06 10.73
N SER A 199 -10.68 -10.05 9.88
CA SER A 199 -11.84 -9.99 8.98
C SER A 199 -11.87 -11.12 7.95
N TRP A 200 -10.71 -11.60 7.51
CA TRP A 200 -10.55 -12.69 6.55
C TRP A 200 -10.23 -14.04 7.20
N ALA A 201 -10.61 -14.24 8.48
CA ALA A 201 -10.48 -15.54 9.13
C ALA A 201 -11.29 -16.60 8.36
N PHE A 202 -10.73 -17.82 8.21
CA PHE A 202 -11.38 -18.89 7.46
C PHE A 202 -12.76 -19.26 8.01
N ASP A 203 -12.98 -19.09 9.30
CA ASP A 203 -14.23 -19.32 10.02
C ASP A 203 -15.07 -18.06 10.23
N GLY A 204 -14.67 -16.97 9.58
CA GLY A 204 -15.31 -15.66 9.73
C GLY A 204 -16.42 -15.40 8.70
N PRO A 205 -17.36 -14.49 9.00
CA PRO A 205 -18.54 -14.20 8.17
C PRO A 205 -18.18 -13.56 6.82
N VAL A 206 -16.98 -12.97 6.69
CA VAL A 206 -16.52 -12.39 5.42
C VAL A 206 -16.15 -13.51 4.44
N VAL A 207 -15.42 -14.53 4.91
CA VAL A 207 -15.06 -15.69 4.07
C VAL A 207 -16.30 -16.50 3.73
N GLU A 208 -17.21 -16.71 4.67
CA GLU A 208 -18.49 -17.37 4.41
C GLU A 208 -19.29 -16.68 3.29
N ARG A 209 -19.32 -15.35 3.26
CA ARG A 209 -20.07 -14.55 2.29
C ARG A 209 -19.43 -14.50 0.90
N TYR A 210 -18.12 -14.27 0.84
CA TYR A 210 -17.44 -14.01 -0.43
C TYR A 210 -16.71 -15.21 -1.01
N TYR A 211 -16.31 -16.17 -0.16
CA TYR A 211 -15.59 -17.38 -0.54
C TYR A 211 -16.13 -18.60 0.20
N PRO A 212 -17.44 -18.94 0.06
CA PRO A 212 -18.08 -20.02 0.82
C PRO A 212 -17.38 -21.38 0.61
N MET A 213 -16.72 -21.58 -0.56
CA MET A 213 -15.95 -22.79 -0.85
C MET A 213 -14.71 -22.98 0.03
N PHE A 214 -14.21 -21.92 0.67
CA PHE A 214 -13.06 -21.95 1.56
C PHE A 214 -13.44 -21.73 3.03
N TYR A 215 -14.73 -21.53 3.30
CA TYR A 215 -15.21 -21.32 4.67
C TYR A 215 -15.07 -22.59 5.50
N LYS A 216 -14.53 -22.45 6.70
CA LYS A 216 -14.36 -23.52 7.70
C LYS A 216 -15.32 -23.27 8.85
N LYS A 217 -16.30 -24.16 9.04
CA LYS A 217 -17.21 -24.04 10.18
C LYS A 217 -16.42 -24.06 11.49
N PRO A 218 -16.72 -23.20 12.46
CA PRO A 218 -16.10 -23.25 13.79
C PRO A 218 -16.28 -24.64 14.43
N GLY A 219 -15.20 -25.21 14.97
CA GLY A 219 -15.24 -26.50 15.68
C GLY A 219 -15.13 -27.75 14.82
N VAL A 220 -14.90 -27.64 13.51
CA VAL A 220 -14.52 -28.75 12.62
C VAL A 220 -13.02 -28.64 12.32
N THR A 221 -12.18 -29.34 13.05
CA THR A 221 -10.74 -29.49 12.80
C THR A 221 -10.47 -30.56 11.74
#